data_6ace4088b2df2871983bdcf443aa2db4
#
_entry.id   6ace4088b2df2871983bdcf443aa2db4
#
_cell.length_a   1.000
_cell.length_b   1.000
_cell.length_c   1.000
_cell.angle_alpha   90.00
_cell.angle_beta   90.00
_cell.angle_gamma   90.00
#
_symmetry.space_group_name_H-M   'P 1'
#
loop_
_entity.id
_entity.type
_entity.pdbx_description
1 polymer ?
#
loop_
_entity_poly.entity_id
_entity_poly.type
_entity_poly.pdbx_seq_one_letter_code
_entity_poly.pdbx_strand_id
1 'polypeptide(L)'
;MASWIIPATGYVVALGLMGVTSKFAVQRIGWPELVVWTAAVYVIVAVFLLATGRVGNVHFEFASVMAAASGTLAATGLILFFIVVRQADLSRAVPFMASYPIVTIVVAFLLFSERLTIGQGAGIVLVLAGLFVLAIQSA
;
A
#
# COMPACT_ATOMS: atom_id res chain seq x y z
N MET A 1 15.45 -19.93 4.48
CA MET A 1 14.50 -19.08 3.72
C MET A 1 14.53 -17.68 4.33
N ALA A 2 14.47 -16.63 3.51
CA ALA A 2 14.52 -15.28 4.04
C ALA A 2 13.27 -15.01 4.90
N SER A 3 13.47 -14.56 6.14
CA SER A 3 12.42 -14.34 7.16
C SER A 3 11.32 -13.34 6.75
N TRP A 4 11.60 -12.50 5.76
CA TRP A 4 10.68 -11.49 5.25
C TRP A 4 9.60 -12.03 4.28
N ILE A 5 9.78 -13.26 3.75
CA ILE A 5 8.84 -13.83 2.74
C ILE A 5 7.46 -14.08 3.36
N ILE A 6 7.42 -14.60 4.59
CA ILE A 6 6.15 -14.90 5.27
C ILE A 6 5.29 -13.63 5.46
N PRO A 7 5.80 -12.56 6.10
CA PRO A 7 5.01 -11.34 6.22
C PRO A 7 4.70 -10.68 4.86
N ALA A 8 5.58 -10.80 3.87
CA ALA A 8 5.31 -10.29 2.52
C ALA A 8 4.14 -11.02 1.85
N THR A 9 4.07 -12.35 1.98
CA THR A 9 2.94 -13.13 1.46
C THR A 9 1.64 -12.75 2.17
N GLY A 10 1.67 -12.60 3.49
CA GLY A 10 0.53 -12.12 4.27
C GLY A 10 0.04 -10.74 3.82
N TYR A 11 0.98 -9.82 3.55
CA TYR A 11 0.68 -8.49 3.01
C TYR A 11 -0.05 -8.58 1.65
N VAL A 12 0.45 -9.39 0.71
CA VAL A 12 -0.16 -9.56 -0.62
C VAL A 12 -1.60 -10.08 -0.50
N VAL A 13 -1.81 -11.11 0.33
CA VAL A 13 -3.14 -11.68 0.55
C VAL A 13 -4.07 -10.65 1.20
N ALA A 14 -3.61 -9.96 2.24
CA ALA A 14 -4.41 -8.96 2.95
C ALA A 14 -4.84 -7.81 2.03
N LEU A 15 -3.91 -7.26 1.23
CA LEU A 15 -4.22 -6.18 0.30
C LEU A 15 -5.11 -6.65 -0.87
N GLY A 16 -4.91 -7.87 -1.35
CA GLY A 16 -5.78 -8.46 -2.37
C GLY A 16 -7.23 -8.57 -1.88
N LEU A 17 -7.43 -9.09 -0.67
CA LEU A 17 -8.76 -9.17 -0.04
C LEU A 17 -9.33 -7.80 0.30
N MET A 18 -8.49 -6.84 0.72
CA MET A 18 -8.89 -5.45 0.94
C MET A 18 -9.50 -4.84 -0.32
N GLY A 19 -8.93 -5.09 -1.49
CA GLY A 19 -9.48 -4.58 -2.75
C GLY A 19 -10.93 -5.04 -2.98
N VAL A 20 -11.19 -6.33 -2.78
CA VAL A 20 -12.53 -6.92 -2.96
C VAL A 20 -13.52 -6.39 -1.91
N THR A 21 -13.15 -6.42 -0.65
CA THR A 21 -14.02 -5.92 0.45
C THR A 21 -14.31 -4.44 0.31
N SER A 22 -13.32 -3.63 -0.08
CA SER A 22 -13.50 -2.20 -0.34
C SER A 22 -14.46 -1.94 -1.51
N LYS A 23 -14.40 -2.75 -2.57
CA LYS A 23 -15.33 -2.63 -3.71
C LYS A 23 -16.77 -2.84 -3.26
N PHE A 24 -17.04 -3.86 -2.46
CA PHE A 24 -18.37 -4.10 -1.90
C PHE A 24 -18.85 -2.95 -1.00
N ALA A 25 -17.98 -2.48 -0.11
CA ALA A 25 -18.32 -1.43 0.84
C ALA A 25 -18.59 -0.10 0.13
N VAL A 26 -17.68 0.34 -0.77
CA VAL A 26 -17.77 1.66 -1.41
C VAL A 26 -18.99 1.83 -2.30
N GLN A 27 -19.53 0.72 -2.82
CA GLN A 27 -20.78 0.73 -3.60
C GLN A 27 -22.03 0.99 -2.74
N ARG A 28 -21.97 0.69 -1.44
CA ARG A 28 -23.10 0.81 -0.51
C ARG A 28 -23.03 2.08 0.32
N ILE A 29 -21.89 2.35 0.94
CA ILE A 29 -21.73 3.45 1.91
C ILE A 29 -20.93 4.65 1.32
N GLY A 30 -20.33 4.51 0.16
CA GLY A 30 -19.47 5.53 -0.44
C GLY A 30 -18.06 5.57 0.18
N TRP A 31 -17.15 6.23 -0.53
CA TRP A 31 -15.74 6.30 -0.12
C TRP A 31 -15.49 7.12 1.17
N PRO A 32 -16.21 8.23 1.47
CA PRO A 32 -15.93 8.98 2.68
C PRO A 32 -16.25 8.19 3.95
N GLU A 33 -17.36 7.49 3.97
CA GLU A 33 -17.75 6.65 5.10
C GLU A 33 -16.80 5.45 5.26
N LEU A 34 -16.37 4.85 4.16
CA LEU A 34 -15.37 3.78 4.18
C LEU A 34 -14.03 4.25 4.78
N VAL A 35 -13.61 5.50 4.52
CA VAL A 35 -12.43 6.10 5.16
C VAL A 35 -12.62 6.18 6.68
N VAL A 36 -13.79 6.60 7.16
CA VAL A 36 -14.09 6.68 8.60
C VAL A 36 -14.00 5.30 9.26
N TRP A 37 -14.59 4.27 8.66
CA TRP A 37 -14.49 2.91 9.17
C TRP A 37 -13.05 2.39 9.21
N THR A 38 -12.28 2.66 8.16
CA THR A 38 -10.87 2.27 8.11
C THR A 38 -10.04 2.98 9.18
N ALA A 39 -10.28 4.29 9.37
CA ALA A 39 -9.61 5.06 10.42
C ALA A 39 -9.95 4.53 11.82
N ALA A 40 -11.20 4.17 12.07
CA ALA A 40 -11.61 3.56 13.34
C ALA A 40 -10.85 2.26 13.63
N VAL A 41 -10.66 1.40 12.65
CA VAL A 41 -9.86 0.17 12.79
C VAL A 41 -8.40 0.50 13.11
N TYR A 42 -7.78 1.49 12.44
CA TYR A 42 -6.42 1.89 12.75
C TYR A 42 -6.27 2.46 14.16
N VAL A 43 -7.26 3.23 14.64
CA VAL A 43 -7.27 3.71 16.03
C VAL A 43 -7.33 2.54 17.01
N ILE A 44 -8.18 1.54 16.76
CA ILE A 44 -8.25 0.32 17.60
C ILE A 44 -6.89 -0.39 17.64
N VAL A 45 -6.24 -0.57 16.50
CA VAL A 45 -4.91 -1.18 16.43
C VAL A 45 -3.87 -0.35 17.21
N ALA A 46 -3.89 0.97 17.08
CA ALA A 46 -2.99 1.86 17.81
C ALA A 46 -3.20 1.75 19.32
N VAL A 47 -4.45 1.78 19.80
CA VAL A 47 -4.79 1.60 21.22
C VAL A 47 -4.32 0.23 21.73
N PHE A 48 -4.53 -0.83 20.97
CA PHE A 48 -4.07 -2.17 21.32
C PHE A 48 -2.55 -2.23 21.48
N LEU A 49 -1.78 -1.61 20.56
CA LEU A 49 -0.32 -1.58 20.64
C LEU A 49 0.17 -0.80 21.87
N LEU A 50 -0.49 0.32 22.18
CA LEU A 50 -0.21 1.08 23.40
C LEU A 50 -0.54 0.28 24.67
N ALA A 51 -1.69 -0.34 24.73
CA ALA A 51 -2.16 -1.12 25.88
C ALA A 51 -1.29 -2.36 26.14
N THR A 52 -0.70 -2.96 25.10
CA THR A 52 0.20 -4.12 25.23
C THR A 52 1.63 -3.72 25.60
N GLY A 53 1.93 -2.43 25.79
CA GLY A 53 3.27 -1.95 26.12
C GLY A 53 4.31 -2.18 25.01
N ARG A 54 3.87 -2.47 23.79
CA ARG A 54 4.78 -2.66 22.65
C ARG A 54 5.32 -1.35 22.10
N VAL A 55 4.68 -0.25 22.43
CA VAL A 55 5.13 1.11 22.11
C VAL A 55 5.87 1.64 23.33
N GLY A 56 7.17 1.91 23.16
CA GLY A 56 7.97 2.61 24.18
C GLY A 56 7.59 4.11 24.24
N ASN A 57 8.48 4.90 24.81
CA ASN A 57 8.27 6.35 24.85
C ASN A 57 8.18 6.93 23.45
N VAL A 58 7.16 7.72 23.21
CA VAL A 58 7.01 8.45 21.95
C VAL A 58 7.94 9.67 22.00
N HIS A 59 8.98 9.66 21.18
CA HIS A 59 9.94 10.76 21.07
C HIS A 59 9.58 11.62 19.85
N PHE A 60 9.69 12.94 20.01
CA PHE A 60 9.52 13.87 18.90
C PHE A 60 10.88 14.15 18.27
N GLU A 61 11.25 13.32 17.31
CA GLU A 61 12.51 13.39 16.57
C GLU A 61 12.23 13.45 15.07
N PHE A 62 13.28 13.63 14.26
CA PHE A 62 13.16 13.57 12.80
C PHE A 62 12.44 12.30 12.30
N ALA A 63 12.70 11.16 12.93
CA ALA A 63 12.03 9.91 12.62
C ALA A 63 10.51 9.98 12.82
N SER A 64 10.04 10.68 13.85
CA SER A 64 8.60 10.87 14.10
C SER A 64 7.94 11.74 13.03
N VAL A 65 8.65 12.75 12.53
CA VAL A 65 8.20 13.58 11.40
C VAL A 65 8.08 12.73 10.13
N MET A 66 9.06 11.87 9.87
CA MET A 66 9.02 10.94 8.72
C MET A 66 7.89 9.91 8.88
N ALA A 67 7.63 9.42 10.08
CA ALA A 67 6.51 8.53 10.35
C ALA A 67 5.15 9.22 10.09
N ALA A 68 5.00 10.47 10.53
CA ALA A 68 3.79 11.26 10.25
C ALA A 68 3.61 11.54 8.75
N ALA A 69 4.70 11.87 8.03
CA ALA A 69 4.68 12.04 6.58
C ALA A 69 4.28 10.74 5.87
N SER A 70 4.84 9.61 6.28
CA SER A 70 4.47 8.29 5.76
C SER A 70 2.99 7.97 5.99
N GLY A 71 2.49 8.24 7.20
CA GLY A 71 1.07 8.07 7.53
C GLY A 71 0.16 8.94 6.67
N THR A 72 0.55 10.19 6.44
CA THR A 72 -0.20 11.12 5.59
C THR A 72 -0.24 10.65 4.13
N LEU A 73 0.89 10.20 3.59
CA LEU A 73 0.96 9.64 2.24
C LEU A 73 0.13 8.36 2.12
N ALA A 74 0.18 7.48 3.12
CA ALA A 74 -0.62 6.26 3.15
C ALA A 74 -2.12 6.58 3.20
N ALA A 75 -2.55 7.53 4.03
CA ALA A 75 -3.96 7.94 4.09
C ALA A 75 -4.42 8.56 2.76
N THR A 76 -3.61 9.41 2.15
CA THR A 76 -3.91 9.99 0.83
C THR A 76 -4.03 8.89 -0.23
N GLY A 77 -3.07 7.96 -0.28
CA GLY A 77 -3.11 6.82 -1.20
C GLY A 77 -4.35 5.95 -1.01
N LEU A 78 -4.76 5.71 0.24
CA LEU A 78 -5.95 4.95 0.57
C LEU A 78 -7.24 5.64 0.11
N ILE A 79 -7.35 6.95 0.30
CA ILE A 79 -8.49 7.74 -0.18
C ILE A 79 -8.58 7.65 -1.71
N LEU A 80 -7.46 7.86 -2.41
CA LEU A 80 -7.40 7.74 -3.87
C LEU A 80 -7.76 6.32 -4.33
N PHE A 81 -7.28 5.29 -3.63
CA PHE A 81 -7.65 3.91 -3.88
C PHE A 81 -9.17 3.71 -3.82
N PHE A 82 -9.84 4.18 -2.77
CA PHE A 82 -11.29 4.04 -2.62
C PHE A 82 -12.08 4.79 -3.72
N ILE A 83 -11.60 5.97 -4.13
CA ILE A 83 -12.19 6.73 -5.23
C ILE A 83 -12.09 5.94 -6.54
N VAL A 84 -10.91 5.41 -6.86
CA VAL A 84 -10.66 4.63 -8.07
C VAL A 84 -11.49 3.34 -8.08
N VAL A 85 -11.49 2.59 -6.98
CA VAL A 85 -12.23 1.33 -6.85
C VAL A 85 -13.74 1.54 -6.98
N ARG A 86 -14.26 2.71 -6.62
CA ARG A 86 -15.65 3.08 -6.87
C ARG A 86 -15.95 3.27 -8.36
N GLN A 87 -15.02 3.86 -9.10
CA GLN A 87 -15.22 4.31 -10.48
C GLN A 87 -14.84 3.27 -11.54
N ALA A 88 -13.90 2.39 -11.23
CA ALA A 88 -13.34 1.43 -12.16
C ALA A 88 -13.47 -0.02 -11.69
N ASP A 89 -13.36 -0.95 -12.63
CA ASP A 89 -13.27 -2.38 -12.33
C ASP A 89 -11.93 -2.73 -11.68
N LEU A 90 -11.95 -3.60 -10.68
CA LEU A 90 -10.73 -4.01 -9.96
C LEU A 90 -9.68 -4.64 -10.89
N SER A 91 -10.12 -5.38 -11.89
CA SER A 91 -9.24 -6.02 -12.87
C SER A 91 -8.41 -5.02 -13.68
N ARG A 92 -8.89 -3.79 -13.83
CA ARG A 92 -8.20 -2.69 -14.51
C ARG A 92 -7.43 -1.80 -13.54
N ALA A 93 -8.11 -1.38 -12.47
CA ALA A 93 -7.59 -0.41 -11.53
C ALA A 93 -6.41 -0.96 -10.72
N VAL A 94 -6.51 -2.20 -10.22
CA VAL A 94 -5.49 -2.79 -9.34
C VAL A 94 -4.15 -2.96 -10.06
N PRO A 95 -4.07 -3.53 -11.28
CA PRO A 95 -2.81 -3.61 -12.00
C PRO A 95 -2.16 -2.23 -12.23
N PHE A 96 -2.94 -1.22 -12.61
CA PHE A 96 -2.41 0.13 -12.78
C PHE A 96 -1.86 0.71 -11.47
N MET A 97 -2.61 0.62 -10.39
CA MET A 97 -2.17 1.09 -9.07
C MET A 97 -0.99 0.29 -8.53
N ALA A 98 -0.86 -0.99 -8.88
CA ALA A 98 0.29 -1.81 -8.52
C ALA A 98 1.62 -1.36 -9.16
N SER A 99 1.62 -0.31 -9.97
CA SER A 99 2.84 0.30 -10.52
C SER A 99 3.61 1.17 -9.51
N TYR A 100 3.07 1.47 -8.32
CA TYR A 100 3.74 2.29 -7.29
C TYR A 100 5.16 1.80 -6.90
N PRO A 101 5.52 0.50 -6.98
CA PRO A 101 6.89 0.09 -6.66
C PRO A 101 7.96 0.74 -7.55
N ILE A 102 7.59 1.20 -8.77
CA ILE A 102 8.51 1.93 -9.64
C ILE A 102 9.02 3.18 -8.90
N VAL A 103 8.09 3.96 -8.34
CA VAL A 103 8.44 5.19 -7.60
C VAL A 103 9.30 4.85 -6.40
N THR A 104 8.94 3.82 -5.65
CA THR A 104 9.71 3.38 -4.47
C THR A 104 11.13 2.96 -4.85
N ILE A 105 11.30 2.17 -5.90
CA ILE A 105 12.60 1.67 -6.34
C ILE A 105 13.49 2.82 -6.84
N VAL A 106 12.94 3.74 -7.64
CA VAL A 106 13.69 4.91 -8.13
C VAL A 106 14.16 5.77 -6.96
N VAL A 107 13.28 6.04 -5.99
CA VAL A 107 13.62 6.84 -4.80
C VAL A 107 14.62 6.09 -3.91
N ALA A 108 14.45 4.79 -3.70
CA ALA A 108 15.39 3.97 -2.92
C ALA A 108 16.80 3.97 -3.54
N PHE A 109 16.89 3.82 -4.85
CA PHE A 109 18.17 3.92 -5.56
C PHE A 109 18.85 5.29 -5.37
N LEU A 110 18.06 6.37 -5.45
CA LEU A 110 18.60 7.74 -5.34
C LEU A 110 18.99 8.12 -3.91
N LEU A 111 18.20 7.73 -2.90
CA LEU A 111 18.37 8.18 -1.51
C LEU A 111 19.18 7.21 -0.66
N PHE A 112 19.03 5.90 -0.87
CA PHE A 112 19.65 4.88 -0.03
C PHE A 112 20.84 4.18 -0.72
N SER A 113 21.18 4.59 -1.96
CA SER A 113 22.26 3.96 -2.75
C SER A 113 22.11 2.45 -2.86
N GLU A 114 20.88 1.94 -2.84
CA GLU A 114 20.59 0.52 -2.98
C GLU A 114 20.99 0.04 -4.37
N ARG A 115 21.73 -1.05 -4.44
CA ARG A 115 22.18 -1.63 -5.70
C ARG A 115 21.29 -2.82 -6.05
N LEU A 116 20.69 -2.76 -7.21
CA LEU A 116 19.95 -3.89 -7.78
C LEU A 116 20.93 -4.83 -8.48
N THR A 117 20.78 -6.13 -8.22
CA THR A 117 21.44 -7.13 -9.05
C THR A 117 20.74 -7.19 -10.42
N ILE A 118 21.46 -7.65 -11.44
CA ILE A 118 20.89 -7.80 -12.80
C ILE A 118 19.62 -8.66 -12.77
N GLY A 119 19.60 -9.73 -11.98
CA GLY A 119 18.43 -10.60 -11.83
C GLY A 119 17.22 -9.88 -11.19
N GLN A 120 17.46 -9.06 -10.16
CA GLN A 120 16.39 -8.24 -9.55
C GLN A 120 15.86 -7.20 -10.54
N GLY A 121 16.73 -6.52 -11.27
CA GLY A 121 16.35 -5.57 -12.30
C GLY A 121 15.50 -6.21 -13.40
N ALA A 122 15.91 -7.38 -13.89
CA ALA A 122 15.14 -8.14 -14.88
C ALA A 122 13.76 -8.54 -14.35
N GLY A 123 13.67 -9.03 -13.11
CA GLY A 123 12.40 -9.37 -12.47
C GLY A 123 11.44 -8.18 -12.36
N ILE A 124 11.96 -7.02 -11.96
CA ILE A 124 11.18 -5.76 -11.88
C ILE A 124 10.65 -5.37 -13.26
N VAL A 125 11.50 -5.38 -14.29
CA VAL A 125 11.08 -5.04 -15.66
C VAL A 125 9.98 -5.97 -16.15
N LEU A 126 10.07 -7.27 -15.89
CA LEU A 126 9.04 -8.25 -16.29
C LEU A 126 7.71 -7.98 -15.57
N VAL A 127 7.72 -7.69 -14.28
CA VAL A 127 6.49 -7.34 -13.55
C VAL A 127 5.87 -6.08 -14.12
N LEU A 128 6.66 -5.04 -14.35
CA LEU A 128 6.18 -3.77 -14.90
C LEU A 128 5.64 -3.93 -16.33
N ALA A 129 6.32 -4.70 -17.17
CA ALA A 129 5.84 -5.00 -18.53
C ALA A 129 4.49 -5.74 -18.48
N GLY A 130 4.34 -6.71 -17.60
CA GLY A 130 3.08 -7.42 -17.38
C GLY A 130 1.94 -6.50 -16.93
N LEU A 131 2.20 -5.62 -15.96
CA LEU A 131 1.23 -4.62 -15.49
C LEU A 131 0.85 -3.63 -16.61
N PHE A 132 1.83 -3.19 -17.40
CA PHE A 132 1.59 -2.30 -18.54
C PHE A 132 0.71 -2.92 -19.62
N VAL A 133 0.98 -4.19 -19.98
CA VAL A 133 0.14 -4.96 -20.93
C VAL A 133 -1.29 -5.07 -20.42
N LEU A 134 -1.49 -5.39 -19.14
CA LEU A 134 -2.82 -5.44 -18.54
C LEU A 134 -3.53 -4.08 -18.56
N ALA A 135 -2.81 -3.00 -18.33
CA ALA A 135 -3.37 -1.66 -18.35
C ALA A 135 -3.83 -1.22 -19.76
N ILE A 136 -3.07 -1.57 -20.81
CA ILE A 136 -3.42 -1.22 -22.21
C ILE A 136 -4.59 -2.03 -22.73
N GLN A 137 -4.66 -3.32 -22.45
CA GLN A 137 -5.75 -4.18 -22.91
C GLN A 137 -7.10 -3.85 -22.25
N SER A 138 -7.08 -3.00 -21.25
CA SER A 138 -8.28 -2.57 -20.54
C SER A 138 -8.83 -1.22 -21.03
N ALA A 139 -8.22 -0.63 -22.04
CA ALA A 139 -8.75 0.53 -22.77
C ALA A 139 -9.65 0.08 -23.91
#